data_acfb6b1cc112c87dcc6fa126e711dfcb
#
_entry.id   acfb6b1cc112c87dcc6fa126e711dfcb
#
_cell.length_a   1.000
_cell.length_b   1.000
_cell.length_c   1.000
_cell.angle_alpha   90.00
_cell.angle_beta   90.00
_cell.angle_gamma   90.00
#
_symmetry.space_group_name_H-M   'P 1'
#
loop_
_entity.id
_entity.type
_entity.pdbx_description
1 polymer ?
#
loop_
_entity_poly.entity_id
_entity_poly.type
_entity_poly.pdbx_seq_one_letter_code
_entity_poly.pdbx_strand_id
1 'polypeptide(L)'
;LGAGTLATYARDTDDYDFFEINPQAVQVASRWFDNLSTCRARGKRIIVGDARLKLERLPEDVRYDLIVLDAFTGGSVPIHLLTREAFQTYRQRLKPGGFIAVHITNGYLNLYPVVRRQAEALGMGFRNKYQNSDLDRHIRHNHYVILTEDREYLRRYPSVNRQYFDQNGNLKGEQNPDIPGVPLWTDHFSSLNPIELRD
;
A
#
# COMPACT_ATOMS: atom_id res chain seq x y z
N LEU A 1 4.66 -8.69 -5.38
CA LEU A 1 4.39 -9.16 -6.76
C LEU A 1 3.02 -9.84 -6.87
N GLY A 2 2.72 -10.83 -6.00
CA GLY A 2 1.52 -11.65 -6.12
C GLY A 2 1.42 -12.29 -7.52
N ALA A 3 0.24 -12.25 -8.13
CA ALA A 3 0.02 -12.70 -9.50
C ALA A 3 0.51 -11.70 -10.58
N GLY A 4 1.13 -10.61 -10.18
CA GLY A 4 1.57 -9.55 -11.10
C GLY A 4 0.43 -8.64 -11.60
N THR A 5 -0.70 -8.61 -10.92
CA THR A 5 -1.92 -7.90 -11.38
C THR A 5 -1.66 -6.42 -11.68
N LEU A 6 -0.80 -5.75 -10.92
CA LEU A 6 -0.45 -4.35 -11.18
C LEU A 6 0.20 -4.14 -12.56
N ALA A 7 0.81 -5.16 -13.15
CA ALA A 7 1.40 -5.08 -14.48
C ALA A 7 0.36 -4.82 -15.58
N THR A 8 -0.91 -5.18 -15.35
CA THR A 8 -2.00 -4.97 -16.33
C THR A 8 -2.36 -3.50 -16.53
N TYR A 9 -1.98 -2.63 -15.59
CA TYR A 9 -2.20 -1.20 -15.67
C TYR A 9 -1.05 -0.43 -16.34
N ALA A 10 0.03 -1.14 -16.69
CA ALA A 10 1.22 -0.52 -17.27
C ALA A 10 0.96 0.04 -18.67
N ARG A 11 1.47 1.23 -18.91
CA ARG A 11 1.50 1.88 -20.23
C ARG A 11 2.88 1.65 -20.85
N ASP A 12 2.97 1.84 -22.15
CA ASP A 12 4.22 1.72 -22.93
C ASP A 12 5.29 2.78 -22.58
N THR A 13 4.92 3.79 -21.80
CA THR A 13 5.83 4.81 -21.26
C THR A 13 6.31 4.53 -19.85
N ASP A 14 5.75 3.54 -19.17
CA ASP A 14 6.02 3.27 -17.76
C ASP A 14 7.19 2.28 -17.58
N ASP A 15 7.92 2.44 -16.49
CA ASP A 15 8.91 1.48 -16.00
C ASP A 15 8.41 0.89 -14.68
N TYR A 16 8.46 -0.44 -14.55
CA TYR A 16 7.97 -1.18 -13.40
C TYR A 16 9.04 -1.99 -12.73
N ASP A 17 9.20 -1.82 -11.42
CA ASP A 17 10.01 -2.66 -10.56
C ASP A 17 9.10 -3.44 -9.61
N PHE A 18 9.16 -4.76 -9.67
CA PHE A 18 8.48 -5.64 -8.73
C PHE A 18 9.50 -6.21 -7.74
N PHE A 19 9.28 -5.95 -6.46
CA PHE A 19 10.06 -6.55 -5.38
C PHE A 19 9.30 -7.75 -4.84
N GLU A 20 9.94 -8.91 -4.77
CA GLU A 20 9.33 -10.14 -4.28
C GLU A 20 10.34 -10.94 -3.45
N ILE A 21 9.99 -11.21 -2.20
CA ILE A 21 10.88 -11.92 -1.29
C ILE A 21 10.97 -13.43 -1.61
N ASN A 22 9.89 -13.99 -2.14
CA ASN A 22 9.79 -15.42 -2.44
C ASN A 22 10.04 -15.72 -3.94
N PRO A 23 11.17 -16.33 -4.31
CA PRO A 23 11.44 -16.67 -5.70
C PRO A 23 10.43 -17.66 -6.29
N GLN A 24 9.80 -18.49 -5.46
CA GLN A 24 8.75 -19.40 -5.91
C GLN A 24 7.48 -18.64 -6.34
N ALA A 25 7.14 -17.55 -5.64
CA ALA A 25 6.04 -16.68 -6.04
C ALA A 25 6.28 -16.09 -7.44
N VAL A 26 7.52 -15.70 -7.73
CA VAL A 26 7.90 -15.23 -9.09
C VAL A 26 7.69 -16.33 -10.14
N GLN A 27 8.08 -17.57 -9.84
CA GLN A 27 7.89 -18.70 -10.77
C GLN A 27 6.40 -18.98 -11.02
N VAL A 28 5.58 -18.97 -9.95
CA VAL A 28 4.13 -19.15 -10.06
C VAL A 28 3.51 -18.02 -10.87
N ALA A 29 3.85 -16.76 -10.56
CA ALA A 29 3.33 -15.61 -11.30
C ALA A 29 3.66 -15.68 -12.80
N SER A 30 4.90 -16.06 -13.13
CA SER A 30 5.35 -16.13 -14.53
C SER A 30 4.79 -17.32 -15.29
N ARG A 31 4.49 -18.45 -14.62
CA ARG A 31 4.06 -19.69 -15.26
C ARG A 31 2.55 -19.83 -15.41
N TRP A 32 1.79 -19.32 -14.42
CA TRP A 32 0.36 -19.58 -14.30
C TRP A 32 -0.52 -18.36 -14.53
N PHE A 33 0.08 -17.16 -14.67
CA PHE A 33 -0.63 -15.92 -14.92
C PHE A 33 -0.03 -15.15 -16.09
N ASP A 34 -0.88 -14.51 -16.88
CA ASP A 34 -0.46 -13.76 -18.07
C ASP A 34 -0.10 -12.31 -17.78
N ASN A 35 -0.38 -11.81 -16.56
CA ASN A 35 -0.21 -10.39 -16.19
C ASN A 35 1.20 -9.86 -16.46
N LEU A 36 2.22 -10.68 -16.19
CA LEU A 36 3.61 -10.29 -16.42
C LEU A 36 4.01 -10.37 -17.90
N SER A 37 3.53 -11.38 -18.63
CA SER A 37 3.86 -11.56 -20.04
C SER A 37 3.17 -10.54 -20.93
N THR A 38 1.95 -10.12 -20.56
CA THR A 38 1.14 -9.12 -21.28
C THR A 38 1.41 -7.68 -20.80
N CYS A 39 2.30 -7.49 -19.85
CA CYS A 39 2.68 -6.19 -19.33
C CYS A 39 3.23 -5.28 -20.45
N ARG A 40 2.61 -4.12 -20.65
CA ARG A 40 2.97 -3.15 -21.69
C ARG A 40 4.08 -2.18 -21.27
N ALA A 41 4.59 -2.27 -20.05
CA ALA A 41 5.64 -1.39 -19.57
C ALA A 41 6.83 -1.35 -20.53
N ARG A 42 7.42 -0.18 -20.75
CA ARG A 42 8.66 0.02 -21.48
C ARG A 42 9.80 -0.79 -20.86
N GLY A 43 9.91 -0.75 -19.53
CA GLY A 43 10.86 -1.53 -18.75
C GLY A 43 10.15 -2.26 -17.61
N LYS A 44 10.53 -3.53 -17.39
CA LYS A 44 10.01 -4.34 -16.30
C LYS A 44 11.14 -5.13 -15.66
N ARG A 45 11.32 -4.97 -14.35
CA ARG A 45 12.31 -5.73 -13.57
C ARG A 45 11.60 -6.46 -12.43
N ILE A 46 12.02 -7.69 -12.17
CA ILE A 46 11.63 -8.45 -10.98
C ILE A 46 12.87 -8.59 -10.10
N ILE A 47 12.83 -7.99 -8.92
CA ILE A 47 13.93 -7.91 -7.98
C ILE A 47 13.63 -8.84 -6.81
N VAL A 48 14.30 -9.99 -6.79
CA VAL A 48 14.10 -10.98 -5.72
C VAL A 48 14.82 -10.55 -4.45
N GLY A 49 14.10 -10.54 -3.34
CA GLY A 49 14.59 -10.24 -2.00
C GLY A 49 13.65 -9.33 -1.22
N ASP A 50 14.06 -9.01 0.01
CA ASP A 50 13.34 -8.07 0.86
C ASP A 50 13.23 -6.68 0.19
N ALA A 51 11.99 -6.21 0.04
CA ALA A 51 11.70 -5.00 -0.74
C ALA A 51 12.38 -3.76 -0.14
N ARG A 52 12.35 -3.62 1.20
CA ARG A 52 12.98 -2.49 1.89
C ARG A 52 14.48 -2.48 1.70
N LEU A 53 15.14 -3.61 1.96
CA LEU A 53 16.59 -3.73 1.82
C LEU A 53 17.06 -3.52 0.37
N LYS A 54 16.25 -3.97 -0.60
CA LYS A 54 16.54 -3.75 -2.01
C LYS A 54 16.38 -2.29 -2.40
N LEU A 55 15.32 -1.61 -1.95
CA LEU A 55 15.11 -0.18 -2.17
C LEU A 55 16.26 0.66 -1.58
N GLU A 56 16.70 0.35 -0.37
CA GLU A 56 17.83 1.04 0.29
C GLU A 56 19.11 0.96 -0.52
N ARG A 57 19.33 -0.14 -1.25
CA ARG A 57 20.56 -0.42 -2.02
C ARG A 57 20.49 0.01 -3.49
N LEU A 58 19.38 0.56 -3.94
CA LEU A 58 19.30 1.10 -5.31
C LEU A 58 20.23 2.30 -5.47
N PRO A 59 20.74 2.57 -6.69
CA PRO A 59 21.47 3.80 -6.99
C PRO A 59 20.68 5.04 -6.54
N GLU A 60 21.38 6.09 -6.13
CA GLU A 60 20.75 7.27 -5.55
C GLU A 60 19.85 8.04 -6.52
N ASP A 61 20.11 7.94 -7.80
CA ASP A 61 19.34 8.57 -8.88
C ASP A 61 18.01 7.85 -9.19
N VAL A 62 17.85 6.60 -8.73
CA VAL A 62 16.59 5.86 -8.93
C VAL A 62 15.50 6.40 -8.03
N ARG A 63 14.47 6.95 -8.64
CA ARG A 63 13.27 7.50 -8.01
C ARG A 63 12.01 7.03 -8.71
N TYR A 64 10.94 6.92 -7.94
CA TYR A 64 9.63 6.42 -8.39
C TYR A 64 8.57 7.52 -8.34
N ASP A 65 7.67 7.50 -9.27
CA ASP A 65 6.44 8.32 -9.25
C ASP A 65 5.42 7.72 -8.26
N LEU A 66 5.45 6.38 -8.12
CA LEU A 66 4.56 5.63 -7.25
C LEU A 66 5.29 4.44 -6.62
N ILE A 67 5.17 4.29 -5.31
CA ILE A 67 5.56 3.09 -4.57
C ILE A 67 4.28 2.46 -4.02
N VAL A 68 4.02 1.18 -4.37
CA VAL A 68 2.88 0.42 -3.87
C VAL A 68 3.36 -0.61 -2.86
N LEU A 69 2.87 -0.51 -1.63
CA LEU A 69 3.08 -1.49 -0.57
C LEU A 69 1.88 -2.43 -0.54
N ASP A 70 2.03 -3.57 -1.17
CA ASP A 70 1.03 -4.64 -1.22
C ASP A 70 1.71 -5.98 -0.89
N ALA A 71 2.34 -6.02 0.28
CA ALA A 71 3.12 -7.16 0.76
C ALA A 71 2.39 -7.83 1.93
N PHE A 72 1.73 -8.94 1.65
CA PHE A 72 1.05 -9.74 2.67
C PHE A 72 1.69 -11.13 2.77
N THR A 73 1.90 -11.58 4.00
CA THR A 73 2.36 -12.94 4.29
C THR A 73 1.37 -13.60 5.25
N GLY A 74 0.60 -14.60 4.79
CA GLY A 74 -0.37 -15.30 5.63
C GLY A 74 -1.48 -14.41 6.21
N GLY A 75 -1.87 -13.32 5.51
CA GLY A 75 -2.88 -12.37 5.99
C GLY A 75 -2.34 -11.27 6.92
N SER A 76 -1.03 -11.23 7.15
CA SER A 76 -0.36 -10.22 7.97
C SER A 76 0.58 -9.36 7.12
N VAL A 77 0.66 -8.08 7.43
CA VAL A 77 1.65 -7.18 6.83
C VAL A 77 2.96 -7.29 7.61
N PRO A 78 4.10 -7.47 6.94
CA PRO A 78 5.39 -7.47 7.62
C PRO A 78 5.65 -6.13 8.32
N ILE A 79 5.78 -6.16 9.63
CA ILE A 79 5.89 -4.94 10.48
C ILE A 79 7.06 -4.05 10.03
N HIS A 80 8.20 -4.63 9.64
CA HIS A 80 9.40 -3.89 9.23
C HIS A 80 9.20 -3.03 7.97
N LEU A 81 8.12 -3.28 7.21
CA LEU A 81 7.71 -2.43 6.08
C LEU A 81 6.82 -1.25 6.50
N LEU A 82 6.33 -1.23 7.74
CA LEU A 82 5.43 -0.20 8.27
C LEU A 82 6.08 0.69 9.34
N THR A 83 7.39 0.59 9.52
CA THR A 83 8.15 1.41 10.48
C THR A 83 8.49 2.78 9.90
N ARG A 84 8.79 3.74 10.78
CA ARG A 84 9.23 5.09 10.40
C ARG A 84 10.44 5.05 9.46
N GLU A 85 11.39 4.20 9.74
CA GLU A 85 12.62 4.03 8.96
C GLU A 85 12.30 3.51 7.55
N ALA A 86 11.37 2.56 7.44
CA ALA A 86 10.89 2.08 6.15
C ALA A 86 10.23 3.21 5.33
N PHE A 87 9.34 3.99 5.96
CA PHE A 87 8.68 5.10 5.28
C PHE A 87 9.63 6.24 4.93
N GLN A 88 10.70 6.48 5.71
CA GLN A 88 11.77 7.39 5.33
C GLN A 88 12.47 6.91 4.05
N THR A 89 12.79 5.62 3.95
CA THR A 89 13.34 5.02 2.72
C THR A 89 12.40 5.22 1.54
N TYR A 90 11.10 4.93 1.69
CA TYR A 90 10.14 5.14 0.60
C TYR A 90 10.09 6.60 0.16
N ARG A 91 9.99 7.54 1.11
CA ARG A 91 9.98 8.98 0.80
C ARG A 91 11.23 9.41 0.06
N GLN A 92 12.41 8.96 0.46
CA GLN A 92 13.68 9.25 -0.21
C GLN A 92 13.73 8.71 -1.64
N ARG A 93 12.98 7.64 -1.93
CA ARG A 93 12.87 7.01 -3.25
C ARG A 93 11.73 7.55 -4.11
N LEU A 94 10.98 8.53 -3.63
CA LEU A 94 9.99 9.22 -4.45
C LEU A 94 10.62 10.37 -5.25
N LYS A 95 10.07 10.59 -6.44
CA LYS A 95 10.20 11.84 -7.16
C LYS A 95 9.40 12.94 -6.45
N PRO A 96 9.70 14.22 -6.68
CA PRO A 96 8.85 15.32 -6.22
C PRO A 96 7.39 15.13 -6.65
N GLY A 97 6.45 15.23 -5.71
CA GLY A 97 5.03 14.98 -5.97
C GLY A 97 4.63 13.51 -6.13
N GLY A 98 5.54 12.58 -5.90
CA GLY A 98 5.26 11.14 -5.97
C GLY A 98 4.35 10.64 -4.85
N PHE A 99 3.94 9.37 -4.95
CA PHE A 99 2.93 8.76 -4.09
C PHE A 99 3.43 7.46 -3.45
N ILE A 100 3.00 7.23 -2.20
CA ILE A 100 3.08 5.91 -1.55
C ILE A 100 1.65 5.41 -1.39
N ALA A 101 1.32 4.26 -1.99
CA ALA A 101 0.04 3.59 -1.84
C ALA A 101 0.20 2.37 -0.94
N VAL A 102 -0.39 2.40 0.25
CA VAL A 102 -0.30 1.31 1.23
C VAL A 102 -1.60 0.54 1.24
N HIS A 103 -1.57 -0.73 0.85
CA HIS A 103 -2.70 -1.64 0.97
C HIS A 103 -2.84 -2.06 2.44
N ILE A 104 -3.98 -1.77 3.03
CA ILE A 104 -4.25 -2.02 4.44
C ILE A 104 -5.46 -2.92 4.69
N THR A 105 -6.01 -3.54 3.65
CA THR A 105 -7.10 -4.51 3.82
C THR A 105 -6.64 -5.65 4.72
N ASN A 106 -7.27 -5.80 5.86
CA ASN A 106 -6.93 -6.81 6.85
C ASN A 106 -8.18 -7.22 7.64
N GLY A 107 -8.30 -8.50 7.98
CA GLY A 107 -9.43 -9.02 8.76
C GLY A 107 -9.22 -8.94 10.28
N TYR A 108 -8.00 -8.70 10.73
CA TYR A 108 -7.63 -8.81 12.15
C TYR A 108 -7.08 -7.52 12.75
N LEU A 109 -6.49 -6.67 11.92
CA LEU A 109 -5.79 -5.46 12.36
C LEU A 109 -6.32 -4.23 11.62
N ASN A 110 -6.56 -3.15 12.35
CA ASN A 110 -6.77 -1.85 11.76
C ASN A 110 -5.42 -1.16 11.53
N LEU A 111 -4.88 -1.28 10.33
CA LEU A 111 -3.57 -0.69 9.98
C LEU A 111 -3.64 0.80 9.63
N TYR A 112 -4.84 1.37 9.49
CA TYR A 112 -5.00 2.77 9.13
C TYR A 112 -4.29 3.74 10.09
N PRO A 113 -4.47 3.64 11.43
CA PRO A 113 -3.81 4.56 12.35
C PRO A 113 -2.28 4.42 12.34
N VAL A 114 -1.75 3.22 12.08
CA VAL A 114 -0.31 3.01 11.93
C VAL A 114 0.23 3.79 10.74
N VAL A 115 -0.36 3.61 9.56
CA VAL A 115 0.06 4.30 8.32
C VAL A 115 -0.14 5.81 8.44
N ARG A 116 -1.24 6.25 9.06
CA ARG A 116 -1.49 7.67 9.34
C ARG A 116 -0.39 8.28 10.20
N ARG A 117 0.05 7.61 11.28
CA ARG A 117 1.15 8.07 12.13
C ARG A 117 2.47 8.22 11.36
N GLN A 118 2.74 7.32 10.41
CA GLN A 118 3.92 7.45 9.54
C GLN A 118 3.81 8.69 8.63
N ALA A 119 2.64 8.93 8.04
CA ALA A 119 2.41 10.12 7.22
C ALA A 119 2.63 11.41 8.02
N GLU A 120 2.03 11.50 9.22
CA GLU A 120 2.18 12.64 10.13
C GLU A 120 3.64 12.86 10.53
N ALA A 121 4.37 11.80 10.89
CA ALA A 121 5.78 11.89 11.28
C ALA A 121 6.70 12.35 10.14
N LEU A 122 6.31 12.11 8.88
CA LEU A 122 7.03 12.55 7.69
C LEU A 122 6.55 13.90 7.15
N GLY A 123 5.49 14.50 7.73
CA GLY A 123 4.88 15.72 7.21
C GLY A 123 4.19 15.54 5.85
N MET A 124 3.84 14.31 5.48
CA MET A 124 3.10 13.99 4.26
C MET A 124 1.60 14.08 4.51
N GLY A 125 0.86 14.57 3.51
CA GLY A 125 -0.59 14.44 3.51
C GLY A 125 -1.01 13.02 3.14
N PHE A 126 -2.22 12.63 3.52
CA PHE A 126 -2.74 11.29 3.20
C PHE A 126 -4.21 11.33 2.79
N ARG A 127 -4.62 10.31 2.05
CA ARG A 127 -6.01 10.07 1.66
C ARG A 127 -6.36 8.60 1.81
N ASN A 128 -7.47 8.38 2.45
CA ASN A 128 -8.08 7.06 2.58
C ASN A 128 -8.84 6.71 1.30
N LYS A 129 -8.67 5.50 0.77
CA LYS A 129 -9.33 5.00 -0.43
C LYS A 129 -9.91 3.63 -0.15
N TYR A 130 -11.20 3.59 0.11
CA TYR A 130 -11.94 2.36 0.34
C TYR A 130 -12.82 2.02 -0.88
N GLN A 131 -12.75 0.79 -1.33
CA GLN A 131 -13.61 0.22 -2.37
C GLN A 131 -14.48 -0.88 -1.75
N ASN A 132 -15.79 -0.72 -1.82
CA ASN A 132 -16.73 -1.79 -1.43
C ASN A 132 -16.64 -2.99 -2.39
N SER A 133 -17.03 -4.16 -1.91
CA SER A 133 -17.19 -5.34 -2.76
C SER A 133 -18.30 -5.09 -3.79
N ASP A 134 -18.06 -5.56 -5.00
CA ASP A 134 -19.04 -5.67 -6.08
C ASP A 134 -18.92 -7.10 -6.62
N LEU A 135 -19.77 -7.98 -6.11
CA LEU A 135 -19.69 -9.42 -6.42
C LEU A 135 -20.07 -9.72 -7.87
N ASP A 136 -20.96 -8.94 -8.46
CA ASP A 136 -21.38 -9.09 -9.87
C ASP A 136 -20.19 -8.82 -10.82
N ARG A 137 -19.32 -7.92 -10.42
CA ARG A 137 -18.07 -7.59 -11.14
C ARG A 137 -16.84 -8.34 -10.62
N HIS A 138 -17.00 -9.29 -9.71
CA HIS A 138 -15.92 -10.02 -9.05
C HIS A 138 -14.91 -9.13 -8.30
N ILE A 139 -15.35 -7.96 -7.85
CA ILE A 139 -14.53 -7.03 -7.06
C ILE A 139 -14.70 -7.35 -5.58
N ARG A 140 -13.59 -7.64 -4.90
CA ARG A 140 -13.56 -7.70 -3.44
C ARG A 140 -13.27 -6.33 -2.87
N HIS A 141 -13.74 -6.08 -1.65
CA HIS A 141 -13.39 -4.84 -0.95
C HIS A 141 -11.87 -4.71 -0.84
N ASN A 142 -11.40 -3.50 -0.99
CA ASN A 142 -10.02 -3.17 -0.75
C ASN A 142 -9.90 -1.79 -0.09
N HIS A 143 -8.79 -1.60 0.60
CA HIS A 143 -8.55 -0.41 1.38
C HIS A 143 -7.08 0.02 1.22
N TYR A 144 -6.89 1.21 0.70
CA TYR A 144 -5.58 1.83 0.53
C TYR A 144 -5.49 3.14 1.29
N VAL A 145 -4.30 3.45 1.81
CA VAL A 145 -3.94 4.80 2.24
C VAL A 145 -2.90 5.33 1.26
N ILE A 146 -3.19 6.47 0.66
CA ILE A 146 -2.30 7.16 -0.27
C ILE A 146 -1.60 8.29 0.48
N LEU A 147 -0.28 8.28 0.50
CA LEU A 147 0.55 9.34 1.07
C LEU A 147 1.22 10.12 -0.05
N THR A 148 1.25 11.46 0.07
CA THR A 148 1.92 12.33 -0.89
C THR A 148 2.19 13.71 -0.31
N GLU A 149 3.14 14.43 -0.91
CA GLU A 149 3.36 15.85 -0.66
C GLU A 149 2.63 16.74 -1.69
N ASP A 150 1.96 16.14 -2.70
CA ASP A 150 1.18 16.86 -3.71
C ASP A 150 -0.10 17.44 -3.09
N ARG A 151 -0.04 18.76 -2.79
CA ARG A 151 -1.15 19.50 -2.18
C ARG A 151 -2.35 19.64 -3.13
N GLU A 152 -2.13 19.67 -4.44
CA GLU A 152 -3.22 19.75 -5.40
C GLU A 152 -4.01 18.46 -5.44
N TYR A 153 -3.34 17.31 -5.48
CA TYR A 153 -3.97 16.00 -5.34
C TYR A 153 -4.78 15.91 -4.05
N LEU A 154 -4.19 16.31 -2.91
CA LEU A 154 -4.85 16.26 -1.62
C LEU A 154 -6.10 17.16 -1.55
N ARG A 155 -6.10 18.30 -2.22
CA ARG A 155 -7.25 19.19 -2.32
C ARG A 155 -8.33 18.63 -3.24
N ARG A 156 -7.95 18.07 -4.38
CA ARG A 156 -8.84 17.62 -5.45
C ARG A 156 -9.52 16.29 -5.13
N TYR A 157 -8.80 15.38 -4.48
CA TYR A 157 -9.29 14.03 -4.22
C TYR A 157 -9.50 13.79 -2.72
N PRO A 158 -10.77 13.89 -2.22
CA PRO A 158 -11.07 13.62 -0.82
C PRO A 158 -10.85 12.15 -0.48
N SER A 159 -10.79 11.87 0.82
CA SER A 159 -10.82 10.50 1.32
C SER A 159 -12.14 9.83 0.97
N VAL A 160 -12.07 8.54 0.62
CA VAL A 160 -13.21 7.66 0.45
C VAL A 160 -13.16 6.64 1.57
N ASN A 161 -14.09 6.74 2.50
CA ASN A 161 -14.21 5.84 3.64
C ASN A 161 -15.17 4.69 3.31
N ARG A 162 -15.11 3.63 4.12
CA ARG A 162 -16.07 2.53 4.04
C ARG A 162 -17.48 3.08 4.18
N GLN A 163 -18.35 2.67 3.28
CA GLN A 163 -19.77 2.99 3.35
C GLN A 163 -20.55 1.73 3.73
N TYR A 164 -21.51 1.85 4.64
CA TYR A 164 -22.42 0.78 5.04
C TYR A 164 -23.81 1.38 5.30
N PHE A 165 -24.82 0.52 5.22
CA PHE A 165 -26.18 0.91 5.59
C PHE A 165 -26.41 0.58 7.07
N ASP A 166 -26.98 1.51 7.81
CA ASP A 166 -27.40 1.25 9.18
C ASP A 166 -28.69 0.39 9.22
N GLN A 167 -29.16 0.05 10.41
CA GLN A 167 -30.35 -0.77 10.63
C GLN A 167 -31.63 -0.15 10.03
N ASN A 168 -31.62 1.15 9.75
CA ASN A 168 -32.73 1.89 9.17
C ASN A 168 -32.59 2.08 7.64
N GLY A 169 -31.54 1.49 7.03
CA GLY A 169 -31.28 1.62 5.60
C GLY A 169 -30.61 2.96 5.21
N ASN A 170 -30.16 3.78 6.15
CA ASN A 170 -29.45 5.01 5.84
C ASN A 170 -27.98 4.73 5.54
N LEU A 171 -27.48 5.36 4.48
CA LEU A 171 -26.06 5.27 4.13
C LEU A 171 -25.22 6.01 5.18
N LYS A 172 -24.35 5.30 5.85
CA LYS A 172 -23.35 5.86 6.77
C LYS A 172 -21.97 5.61 6.26
N GLY A 173 -21.11 6.64 6.39
CA GLY A 173 -19.66 6.50 6.18
C GLY A 173 -19.02 6.17 7.52
N GLU A 174 -18.30 5.06 7.59
CA GLU A 174 -17.40 4.81 8.70
C GLU A 174 -16.20 5.77 8.55
N GLN A 175 -16.11 6.74 9.43
CA GLN A 175 -14.83 7.44 9.60
C GLN A 175 -13.90 6.44 10.25
N ASN A 176 -12.75 6.16 9.60
CA ASN A 176 -11.71 5.40 10.28
C ASN A 176 -11.39 6.11 11.60
N PRO A 177 -11.73 5.53 12.74
CA PRO A 177 -11.57 6.21 14.00
C PRO A 177 -10.11 6.56 14.20
N ASP A 178 -9.89 7.78 14.65
CA ASP A 178 -8.61 8.10 15.27
C ASP A 178 -8.53 7.23 16.52
N ILE A 179 -7.68 6.23 16.50
CA ILE A 179 -7.47 5.38 17.66
C ILE A 179 -6.43 6.08 18.52
N PRO A 180 -6.85 6.71 19.63
CA PRO A 180 -5.92 7.40 20.53
C PRO A 180 -4.87 6.40 21.04
N GLY A 181 -3.63 6.82 21.10
CA GLY A 181 -2.57 6.02 21.71
C GLY A 181 -1.91 4.98 20.81
N VAL A 182 -2.23 4.91 19.51
CA VAL A 182 -1.43 4.10 18.59
C VAL A 182 -0.04 4.73 18.46
N PRO A 183 1.01 4.01 18.89
CA PRO A 183 2.37 4.54 18.84
C PRO A 183 2.90 4.62 17.41
N LEU A 184 3.88 5.48 17.19
CA LEU A 184 4.67 5.47 15.98
C LEU A 184 5.53 4.21 15.96
N TRP A 185 5.35 3.36 14.97
CA TRP A 185 6.17 2.17 14.79
C TRP A 185 7.54 2.53 14.24
N THR A 186 8.56 1.94 14.85
CA THR A 186 9.97 2.08 14.47
C THR A 186 10.60 0.69 14.34
N ASP A 187 11.82 0.61 13.85
CA ASP A 187 12.56 -0.67 13.77
C ASP A 187 12.81 -1.30 15.16
N HIS A 188 12.71 -0.49 16.21
CA HIS A 188 12.92 -0.94 17.59
C HIS A 188 11.64 -1.10 18.39
N PHE A 189 10.49 -0.64 17.86
CA PHE A 189 9.23 -0.67 18.60
C PHE A 189 8.01 -0.76 17.68
N SER A 190 7.15 -1.75 17.96
CA SER A 190 5.82 -1.89 17.39
C SER A 190 4.86 -2.49 18.44
N SER A 191 3.57 -2.22 18.32
CA SER A 191 2.54 -2.83 19.17
C SER A 191 1.29 -3.10 18.37
N LEU A 192 0.78 -4.32 18.43
CA LEU A 192 -0.45 -4.75 17.75
C LEU A 192 -1.70 -4.49 18.61
N ASN A 193 -1.58 -4.52 19.93
CA ASN A 193 -2.75 -4.44 20.85
C ASN A 193 -3.71 -3.28 20.55
N PRO A 194 -3.23 -2.05 20.26
CA PRO A 194 -4.14 -0.93 20.01
C PRO A 194 -4.93 -1.03 18.71
N ILE A 195 -4.51 -1.90 17.80
CA ILE A 195 -5.05 -2.00 16.44
C ILE A 195 -5.75 -3.32 16.14
N GLU A 196 -5.79 -4.25 17.10
CA GLU A 196 -6.57 -5.47 16.96
C GLU A 196 -8.06 -5.14 16.81
N LEU A 197 -8.67 -5.69 15.76
CA LEU A 197 -10.11 -5.64 15.60
C LEU A 197 -10.70 -6.62 16.63
N ARG A 198 -11.45 -6.10 17.59
CA ARG A 198 -12.21 -6.92 18.54
C ARG A 198 -13.55 -7.24 17.91
N ASP A 199 -13.93 -8.51 17.98
CA ASP A 199 -15.24 -9.01 17.57
C ASP A 199 -16.38 -8.34 18.34
#